data_e4c1ad32f5dae3eed23f81f91b175143
#
_entry.id   e4c1ad32f5dae3eed23f81f91b175143
#
_cell.length_a   1.000
_cell.length_b   1.000
_cell.length_c   1.000
_cell.angle_alpha   90.00
_cell.angle_beta   90.00
_cell.angle_gamma   90.00
#
_symmetry.space_group_name_H-M   'P 1'
#
loop_
_entity.id
_entity.type
_entity.pdbx_description
1 polymer ?
#
loop_
_entity_poly.entity_id
_entity_poly.type
_entity_poly.pdbx_seq_one_letter_code
_entity_poly.pdbx_strand_id
1 'polypeptide(L)'
;MGDQFKIILLKAKLNLAILASILVIAVLGKFTYPELTNSIFVIADQLVSDLYIVFIAITLGAFVPNFKLVAFGSIAAFIVAAVLVQMGVYTYLTIEYLFAVLIVVLGFASIANLYRHYRENGL
;
A
#
# COMPACT_ATOMS: atom_id res chain seq x y z
N MET A 1 -24.23 3.10 -15.95
CA MET A 1 -23.33 3.16 -14.79
C MET A 1 -22.97 1.79 -14.20
N GLY A 2 -23.95 0.89 -14.02
CA GLY A 2 -23.67 -0.42 -13.44
C GLY A 2 -22.67 -1.25 -14.21
N ASP A 3 -22.73 -1.24 -15.55
CA ASP A 3 -21.85 -2.03 -16.40
C ASP A 3 -20.42 -1.48 -16.37
N GLN A 4 -20.26 -0.16 -16.37
CA GLN A 4 -18.94 0.49 -16.26
C GLN A 4 -18.31 0.21 -14.92
N PHE A 5 -19.11 0.24 -13.85
CA PHE A 5 -18.64 -0.07 -12.51
C PHE A 5 -18.16 -1.52 -12.41
N LYS A 6 -18.90 -2.47 -13.01
CA LYS A 6 -18.50 -3.87 -13.05
C LYS A 6 -17.19 -4.08 -13.81
N ILE A 7 -16.98 -3.36 -14.91
CA ILE A 7 -15.73 -3.44 -15.68
C ILE A 7 -14.55 -2.95 -14.82
N ILE A 8 -14.74 -1.83 -14.12
CA ILE A 8 -13.70 -1.30 -13.22
C ILE A 8 -13.40 -2.31 -12.12
N LEU A 9 -14.42 -2.88 -11.50
CA LEU A 9 -14.24 -3.89 -10.45
C LEU A 9 -13.48 -5.10 -10.97
N LEU A 10 -13.77 -5.58 -12.17
CA LEU A 10 -13.06 -6.72 -12.75
C LEU A 10 -11.60 -6.42 -13.04
N LYS A 11 -11.30 -5.23 -13.57
CA LYS A 11 -9.93 -4.83 -13.89
C LYS A 11 -9.14 -4.46 -12.65
N ALA A 12 -9.81 -3.97 -11.62
CA ALA A 12 -9.18 -3.45 -10.41
C ALA A 12 -9.29 -4.43 -9.22
N LYS A 13 -9.48 -5.73 -9.49
CA LYS A 13 -9.59 -6.73 -8.42
C LYS A 13 -8.42 -6.69 -7.46
N LEU A 14 -7.21 -6.61 -7.99
CA LEU A 14 -6.00 -6.59 -7.17
C LEU A 14 -5.96 -5.33 -6.32
N ASN A 15 -6.31 -4.17 -6.90
CA ASN A 15 -6.32 -2.90 -6.18
C ASN A 15 -7.33 -2.94 -5.02
N LEU A 16 -8.52 -3.43 -5.30
CA LEU A 16 -9.58 -3.54 -4.29
C LEU A 16 -9.20 -4.56 -3.21
N ALA A 17 -8.59 -5.68 -3.61
CA ALA A 17 -8.12 -6.69 -2.66
C ALA A 17 -7.06 -6.13 -1.72
N ILE A 18 -6.11 -5.35 -2.24
CA ILE A 18 -5.06 -4.71 -1.44
C ILE A 18 -5.68 -3.72 -0.46
N LEU A 19 -6.57 -2.85 -0.92
CA LEU A 19 -7.22 -1.86 -0.05
C LEU A 19 -8.07 -2.54 1.02
N ALA A 20 -8.82 -3.58 0.65
CA ALA A 20 -9.61 -4.34 1.61
C ALA A 20 -8.73 -5.06 2.62
N SER A 21 -7.61 -5.63 2.19
CA SER A 21 -6.65 -6.30 3.07
C SER A 21 -6.04 -5.32 4.06
N ILE A 22 -5.66 -4.13 3.62
CA ILE A 22 -5.13 -3.09 4.51
C ILE A 22 -6.18 -2.73 5.57
N LEU A 23 -7.43 -2.54 5.17
CA LEU A 23 -8.51 -2.21 6.10
C LEU A 23 -8.75 -3.33 7.11
N VAL A 24 -8.81 -4.59 6.65
CA VAL A 24 -9.03 -5.76 7.51
C VAL A 24 -7.88 -5.91 8.50
N ILE A 25 -6.63 -5.81 8.04
CA ILE A 25 -5.45 -5.91 8.90
C ILE A 25 -5.45 -4.78 9.93
N ALA A 26 -5.82 -3.57 9.53
CA ALA A 26 -5.90 -2.43 10.44
C ALA A 26 -6.92 -2.68 11.55
N VAL A 27 -8.11 -3.15 11.19
CA VAL A 27 -9.18 -3.42 12.17
C VAL A 27 -8.79 -4.56 13.09
N LEU A 28 -8.32 -5.69 12.54
CA LEU A 28 -7.91 -6.84 13.34
C LEU A 28 -6.72 -6.50 14.23
N GLY A 29 -5.75 -5.76 13.73
CA GLY A 29 -4.58 -5.33 14.49
C GLY A 29 -4.96 -4.45 15.67
N LYS A 30 -5.95 -3.59 15.48
CA LYS A 30 -6.44 -2.71 16.54
C LYS A 30 -7.07 -3.49 17.70
N PHE A 31 -7.70 -4.63 17.39
CA PHE A 31 -8.31 -5.48 18.42
C PHE A 31 -7.31 -6.46 19.05
N THR A 32 -6.32 -6.95 18.29
CA THR A 32 -5.38 -7.96 18.77
C THR A 32 -4.06 -7.38 19.27
N TYR A 33 -3.54 -6.35 18.59
CA TYR A 33 -2.25 -5.72 18.92
C TYR A 33 -2.40 -4.20 18.85
N PRO A 34 -3.13 -3.58 19.80
CA PRO A 34 -3.43 -2.15 19.70
C PRO A 34 -2.18 -1.26 19.76
N GLU A 35 -1.18 -1.60 20.57
CA GLU A 35 0.02 -0.79 20.69
C GLU A 35 0.84 -0.79 19.39
N LEU A 36 1.05 -1.98 18.82
CA LEU A 36 1.78 -2.14 17.56
C LEU A 36 1.05 -1.43 16.42
N THR A 37 -0.24 -1.60 16.33
CA THR A 37 -1.08 -0.98 15.30
C THR A 37 -1.04 0.54 15.40
N ASN A 38 -1.15 1.08 16.61
CA ASN A 38 -1.07 2.53 16.82
C ASN A 38 0.30 3.07 16.42
N SER A 39 1.38 2.36 16.74
CA SER A 39 2.73 2.77 16.34
C SER A 39 2.87 2.80 14.82
N ILE A 40 2.35 1.80 14.12
CA ILE A 40 2.37 1.74 12.65
C ILE A 40 1.59 2.92 12.06
N PHE A 41 0.41 3.23 12.60
CA PHE A 41 -0.40 4.34 12.10
C PHE A 41 0.22 5.70 12.36
N VAL A 42 0.87 5.89 13.51
CA VAL A 42 1.60 7.14 13.80
C VAL A 42 2.71 7.35 12.78
N ILE A 43 3.49 6.30 12.48
CA ILE A 43 4.56 6.38 11.49
C ILE A 43 3.97 6.63 10.09
N ALA A 44 2.90 5.94 9.73
CA ALA A 44 2.23 6.14 8.45
C ALA A 44 1.72 7.58 8.28
N ASP A 45 1.16 8.16 9.34
CA ASP A 45 0.71 9.55 9.33
C ASP A 45 1.87 10.51 9.07
N GLN A 46 3.01 10.28 9.71
CA GLN A 46 4.21 11.08 9.47
C GLN A 46 4.71 10.96 8.03
N LEU A 47 4.69 9.75 7.47
CA LEU A 47 5.11 9.51 6.09
C LEU A 47 4.19 10.23 5.10
N VAL A 48 2.89 10.22 5.35
CA VAL A 48 1.92 10.95 4.53
C VAL A 48 2.16 12.46 4.60
N SER A 49 2.50 12.97 5.78
CA SER A 49 2.78 14.38 5.99
C SER A 49 4.03 14.84 5.22
N ASP A 50 5.03 13.99 5.09
CA ASP A 50 6.26 14.31 4.37
C ASP A 50 6.07 14.35 2.84
N LEU A 51 5.03 13.73 2.33
CA LEU A 51 4.63 13.73 0.91
C LEU A 51 5.57 12.97 -0.05
N TYR A 52 6.81 12.70 0.30
CA TYR A 52 7.76 11.99 -0.58
C TYR A 52 7.28 10.61 -0.96
N ILE A 53 6.92 9.82 0.04
CA ILE A 53 6.47 8.44 -0.18
C ILE A 53 5.12 8.41 -0.88
N VAL A 54 4.24 9.36 -0.54
CA VAL A 54 2.94 9.52 -1.20
C VAL A 54 3.14 9.82 -2.69
N PHE A 55 4.04 10.74 -3.01
CA PHE A 55 4.34 11.10 -4.39
C PHE A 55 4.90 9.92 -5.18
N ILE A 56 5.85 9.19 -4.60
CA ILE A 56 6.43 7.99 -5.21
C ILE A 56 5.35 6.93 -5.44
N ALA A 57 4.49 6.71 -4.45
CA ALA A 57 3.42 5.72 -4.55
C ALA A 57 2.42 6.07 -5.65
N ILE A 58 2.02 7.33 -5.74
CA ILE A 58 1.10 7.80 -6.78
C ILE A 58 1.74 7.64 -8.16
N THR A 59 3.02 7.97 -8.29
CA THR A 59 3.76 7.81 -9.54
C THR A 59 3.80 6.34 -9.97
N LEU A 60 4.12 5.44 -9.06
CA LEU A 60 4.14 4.01 -9.34
C LEU A 60 2.77 3.50 -9.77
N GLY A 61 1.72 3.91 -9.09
CA GLY A 61 0.36 3.48 -9.42
C GLY A 61 -0.14 4.02 -10.75
N ALA A 62 0.21 5.26 -11.07
CA ALA A 62 -0.28 5.93 -12.27
C ALA A 62 0.48 5.54 -13.53
N PHE A 63 1.79 5.30 -13.43
CA PHE A 63 2.65 5.14 -14.62
C PHE A 63 3.06 3.70 -14.90
N VAL A 64 3.07 2.81 -13.92
CA VAL A 64 3.40 1.41 -14.16
C VAL A 64 2.19 0.70 -14.77
N PRO A 65 2.31 0.13 -15.99
CA PRO A 65 1.16 -0.48 -16.67
C PRO A 65 0.59 -1.71 -15.96
N ASN A 66 1.46 -2.52 -15.34
CA ASN A 66 1.05 -3.73 -14.66
C ASN A 66 1.16 -3.53 -13.14
N PHE A 67 0.02 -3.32 -12.51
CA PHE A 67 -0.02 -3.08 -11.06
C PHE A 67 0.47 -4.29 -10.25
N LYS A 68 0.40 -5.50 -10.81
CA LYS A 68 0.94 -6.69 -10.15
C LYS A 68 2.44 -6.54 -9.88
N LEU A 69 3.19 -5.91 -10.79
CA LEU A 69 4.61 -5.66 -10.58
C LEU A 69 4.84 -4.75 -9.38
N VAL A 70 4.03 -3.70 -9.24
CA VAL A 70 4.12 -2.78 -8.09
C VAL A 70 3.80 -3.52 -6.79
N ALA A 71 2.70 -4.26 -6.78
CA ALA A 71 2.24 -4.96 -5.58
C ALA A 71 3.23 -6.03 -5.14
N PHE A 72 3.60 -6.94 -6.03
CA PHE A 72 4.52 -8.03 -5.68
C PHE A 72 5.93 -7.53 -5.45
N GLY A 73 6.38 -6.53 -6.21
CA GLY A 73 7.69 -5.90 -6.00
C GLY A 73 7.78 -5.23 -4.63
N SER A 74 6.74 -4.53 -4.21
CA SER A 74 6.68 -3.90 -2.89
C SER A 74 6.72 -4.93 -1.77
N ILE A 75 5.97 -6.02 -1.92
CA ILE A 75 5.95 -7.09 -0.91
C ILE A 75 7.31 -7.78 -0.85
N ALA A 76 7.94 -8.06 -2.00
CA ALA A 76 9.27 -8.66 -2.05
C ALA A 76 10.31 -7.75 -1.40
N ALA A 77 10.27 -6.46 -1.68
CA ALA A 77 11.17 -5.48 -1.08
C ALA A 77 10.97 -5.42 0.44
N PHE A 78 9.72 -5.48 0.89
CA PHE A 78 9.42 -5.53 2.32
C PHE A 78 10.02 -6.76 2.99
N ILE A 79 9.87 -7.94 2.38
CA ILE A 79 10.40 -9.19 2.93
C ILE A 79 11.93 -9.11 3.03
N VAL A 80 12.60 -8.66 1.98
CA VAL A 80 14.06 -8.52 1.97
C VAL A 80 14.50 -7.53 3.06
N ALA A 81 13.84 -6.38 3.14
CA ALA A 81 14.16 -5.37 4.14
C ALA A 81 13.93 -5.89 5.57
N ALA A 82 12.85 -6.65 5.79
CA ALA A 82 12.55 -7.22 7.09
C ALA A 82 13.62 -8.23 7.51
N VAL A 83 14.09 -9.07 6.59
CA VAL A 83 15.19 -10.00 6.86
C VAL A 83 16.46 -9.25 7.23
N LEU A 84 16.80 -8.20 6.49
CA LEU A 84 18.00 -7.40 6.76
C LEU A 84 17.92 -6.71 8.12
N VAL A 85 16.74 -6.21 8.50
CA VAL A 85 16.53 -5.62 9.83
C VAL A 85 16.72 -6.66 10.93
N GLN A 86 16.19 -7.88 10.72
CA GLN A 86 16.34 -8.97 11.69
C GLN A 86 17.80 -9.42 11.82
N MET A 87 18.57 -9.33 10.75
CA MET A 87 20.00 -9.66 10.77
C MET A 87 20.87 -8.57 11.39
N GLY A 88 20.27 -7.42 11.76
CA GLY A 88 21.00 -6.31 12.38
C GLY A 88 21.79 -5.45 11.41
N VAL A 89 21.57 -5.59 10.10
CA VAL A 89 22.25 -4.79 9.08
C VAL A 89 21.87 -3.31 9.18
N TYR A 90 20.59 -3.06 9.49
CA TYR A 90 20.09 -1.70 9.67
C TYR A 90 19.64 -1.52 11.11
N THR A 91 20.32 -0.61 11.84
CA THR A 91 20.00 -0.32 13.24
C THR A 91 18.93 0.75 13.39
N TYR A 92 18.66 1.51 12.32
CA TYR A 92 17.72 2.63 12.35
C TYR A 92 16.31 2.25 11.93
N LEU A 93 16.15 1.13 11.23
CA LEU A 93 14.85 0.69 10.73
C LEU A 93 14.22 -0.30 11.68
N THR A 94 12.92 -0.16 11.88
CA THR A 94 12.11 -1.08 12.66
C THR A 94 11.09 -1.76 11.74
N ILE A 95 10.57 -2.92 12.18
CA ILE A 95 9.54 -3.63 11.42
C ILE A 95 8.29 -2.77 11.31
N GLU A 96 7.94 -2.02 12.35
CA GLU A 96 6.80 -1.11 12.33
C GLU A 96 6.94 -0.05 11.25
N TYR A 97 8.14 0.50 11.08
CA TYR A 97 8.41 1.47 10.03
C TYR A 97 8.23 0.85 8.64
N LEU A 98 8.74 -0.37 8.44
CA LEU A 98 8.60 -1.08 7.17
C LEU A 98 7.13 -1.37 6.85
N PHE A 99 6.34 -1.79 7.84
CA PHE A 99 4.91 -1.98 7.65
C PHE A 99 4.20 -0.68 7.26
N ALA A 100 4.56 0.42 7.92
CA ALA A 100 3.98 1.72 7.62
C ALA A 100 4.29 2.15 6.17
N VAL A 101 5.54 1.99 5.74
CA VAL A 101 5.96 2.29 4.36
C VAL A 101 5.17 1.42 3.37
N LEU A 102 5.08 0.13 3.63
CA LEU A 102 4.36 -0.80 2.75
C LEU A 102 2.89 -0.41 2.62
N ILE A 103 2.23 -0.11 3.73
CA ILE A 103 0.82 0.28 3.75
C ILE A 103 0.62 1.58 2.96
N VAL A 104 1.46 2.58 3.19
CA VAL A 104 1.35 3.87 2.50
C VAL A 104 1.58 3.68 1.00
N VAL A 105 2.65 2.98 0.62
CA VAL A 105 2.98 2.77 -0.80
C VAL A 105 1.86 2.00 -1.50
N LEU A 106 1.46 0.85 -0.96
CA LEU A 106 0.42 0.03 -1.59
C LEU A 106 -0.93 0.74 -1.60
N GLY A 107 -1.28 1.45 -0.53
CA GLY A 107 -2.54 2.17 -0.43
C GLY A 107 -2.65 3.26 -1.48
N PHE A 108 -1.69 4.17 -1.52
CA PHE A 108 -1.72 5.28 -2.48
C PHE A 108 -1.50 4.81 -3.92
N ALA A 109 -0.63 3.82 -4.15
CA ALA A 109 -0.43 3.25 -5.47
C ALA A 109 -1.71 2.58 -5.99
N SER A 110 -2.42 1.85 -5.13
CA SER A 110 -3.70 1.23 -5.48
C SER A 110 -4.75 2.27 -5.85
N ILE A 111 -4.83 3.35 -5.08
CA ILE A 111 -5.77 4.43 -5.35
C ILE A 111 -5.45 5.10 -6.68
N ALA A 112 -4.17 5.41 -6.93
CA ALA A 112 -3.73 6.04 -8.17
C ALA A 112 -4.00 5.15 -9.39
N ASN A 113 -3.74 3.84 -9.26
CA ASN A 113 -3.98 2.90 -10.34
C ASN A 113 -5.48 2.71 -10.59
N LEU A 114 -6.28 2.69 -9.53
CA LEU A 114 -7.73 2.63 -9.64
C LEU A 114 -8.28 3.88 -10.36
N TYR A 115 -7.77 5.06 -10.00
CA TYR A 115 -8.13 6.31 -10.65
C TYR A 115 -7.77 6.28 -12.14
N ARG A 116 -6.60 5.72 -12.48
CA ARG A 116 -6.17 5.57 -13.87
C ARG A 116 -7.16 4.70 -14.66
N HIS A 117 -7.58 3.56 -14.10
CA HIS A 117 -8.57 2.68 -14.74
C HIS A 117 -9.90 3.40 -14.92
N TYR A 118 -10.31 4.15 -13.91
CA TYR A 118 -11.53 4.95 -13.99
C TYR A 118 -11.46 5.94 -15.15
N ARG A 119 -10.35 6.63 -15.28
CA ARG A 119 -10.15 7.64 -16.32
C ARG A 119 -10.08 7.02 -17.72
N GLU A 120 -9.39 5.88 -17.86
CA GLU A 120 -9.24 5.19 -19.15
C GLU A 120 -10.58 4.65 -19.67
N ASN A 121 -11.51 4.35 -18.78
CA ASN A 121 -12.82 3.83 -19.17
C ASN A 121 -13.87 4.95 -19.40
N GLY A 122 -13.44 6.20 -19.39
CA GLY A 122 -14.30 7.32 -19.73
C GLY A 122 -15.37 7.67 -18.70
N LEU A 123 -15.11 7.34 -17.46
CA LEU A 123 -16.06 7.60 -16.38
C LEU A 123 -15.86 8.98 -15.71
#